data_5e6f3fce0d53a483b72f237a4edf1cad
#
_entry.id   5e6f3fce0d53a483b72f237a4edf1cad
#
_cell.length_a   1.000
_cell.length_b   1.000
_cell.length_c   1.000
_cell.angle_alpha   90.00
_cell.angle_beta   90.00
_cell.angle_gamma   90.00
#
_symmetry.space_group_name_H-M   'P 1'
#
loop_
_entity.id
_entity.type
_entity.pdbx_description
1 polymer ?
#
loop_
_entity_poly.entity_id
_entity_poly.type
_entity_poly.pdbx_seq_one_letter_code
_entity_poly.pdbx_strand_id
1 'polypeptide(L)'
;MSTNTPASDAWQGRGRRIYMQEVGTRDGLQMESVFVPTEDKISLVNALSETGLAKIEVTSFVSPKAIPALRDAEIVMREITRKPGIVYTALVPNVRGVERAIDAKTDELNLVMSASEAHNQVNLRMTRDESFAALAQVARAGRAAGIGVNVSLSCSFGCPMEGDVPEQGVLNWCDRFISEWGAHGVTLCDTTGMAYPSQVHALTRAFIARWPHTELTLHFHNTRGMGLANVLAAIDAGANRFDSSLGGLGGCPYAPGATGNVCSEEIVHALQLMGFDTGVDLPRLIAAAQCLPGLIGHDVPSQIVKAGRRLDLHTRP
;
A
#
# COMPACT_ATOMS: atom_id res chain seq x y z
N MET A 1 -41.02 2.59 16.52
CA MET A 1 -40.00 3.65 16.68
C MET A 1 -38.91 3.39 15.67
N SER A 2 -38.85 4.17 14.60
CA SER A 2 -37.82 4.02 13.57
C SER A 2 -36.48 4.49 14.16
N THR A 3 -35.53 3.60 14.42
CA THR A 3 -34.17 3.96 14.74
C THR A 3 -33.53 4.48 13.46
N ASN A 4 -33.47 5.82 13.34
CA ASN A 4 -32.63 6.45 12.33
C ASN A 4 -31.18 6.02 12.59
N THR A 5 -30.72 4.99 11.91
CA THR A 5 -29.29 4.72 11.78
C THR A 5 -28.71 5.95 11.07
N PRO A 6 -27.71 6.64 11.64
CA PRO A 6 -27.11 7.77 10.96
C PRO A 6 -26.62 7.31 9.60
N ALA A 7 -26.94 8.09 8.55
CA ALA A 7 -26.43 7.83 7.22
C ALA A 7 -24.92 7.62 7.30
N SER A 8 -24.40 6.60 6.62
CA SER A 8 -23.00 6.23 6.69
C SER A 8 -22.10 7.43 6.37
N ASP A 9 -21.08 7.68 7.20
CA ASP A 9 -20.17 8.81 7.04
C ASP A 9 -19.23 8.70 5.81
N ALA A 10 -19.32 7.59 5.05
CA ALA A 10 -18.50 7.37 3.86
C ALA A 10 -18.78 8.36 2.72
N TRP A 11 -19.96 8.98 2.68
CA TRP A 11 -20.36 9.90 1.62
C TRP A 11 -20.11 11.37 1.95
N GLN A 12 -19.80 11.70 3.21
CA GLN A 12 -19.53 13.05 3.67
C GLN A 12 -18.36 13.04 4.66
N GLY A 13 -17.20 13.45 4.21
CA GLY A 13 -15.96 13.39 4.99
C GLY A 13 -15.99 14.24 6.26
N ARG A 14 -16.65 15.41 6.23
CA ARG A 14 -16.77 16.36 7.36
C ARG A 14 -15.44 16.64 8.07
N GLY A 15 -14.34 16.67 7.31
CA GLY A 15 -13.00 16.86 7.84
C GLY A 15 -12.36 15.63 8.50
N ARG A 16 -13.00 14.43 8.40
CA ARG A 16 -12.41 13.19 8.92
C ARG A 16 -11.07 12.91 8.26
N ARG A 17 -10.06 12.65 9.08
CA ARG A 17 -8.70 12.40 8.62
C ARG A 17 -8.57 11.03 7.96
N ILE A 18 -8.01 11.01 6.74
CA ILE A 18 -7.58 9.82 6.02
C ILE A 18 -6.07 9.91 5.78
N TYR A 19 -5.35 8.84 6.12
CA TYR A 19 -3.91 8.75 5.98
C TYR A 19 -3.58 8.02 4.68
N MET A 20 -3.03 8.76 3.72
CA MET A 20 -2.58 8.20 2.45
C MET A 20 -1.14 7.72 2.55
N GLN A 21 -0.88 6.53 2.05
CA GLN A 21 0.43 5.89 2.03
C GLN A 21 0.79 5.57 0.58
N GLU A 22 2.02 5.86 0.20
CA GLU A 22 2.50 5.73 -1.18
C GLU A 22 3.37 4.48 -1.33
N VAL A 23 3.01 3.60 -2.25
CA VAL A 23 3.78 2.38 -2.53
C VAL A 23 4.38 2.35 -3.95
N GLY A 24 4.15 3.36 -4.75
CA GLY A 24 4.60 3.43 -6.16
C GLY A 24 6.11 3.32 -6.32
N THR A 25 6.88 3.87 -5.38
CA THR A 25 8.36 3.81 -5.40
C THR A 25 8.90 2.39 -5.12
N ARG A 26 8.13 1.54 -4.46
CA ARG A 26 8.47 0.12 -4.26
C ARG A 26 7.63 -0.79 -5.14
N ASP A 27 6.32 -0.88 -4.88
CA ASP A 27 5.41 -1.82 -5.55
C ASP A 27 5.20 -1.47 -7.03
N GLY A 28 5.11 -0.17 -7.31
CA GLY A 28 5.05 0.34 -8.67
C GLY A 28 6.32 0.03 -9.44
N LEU A 29 7.45 0.58 -9.01
CA LEU A 29 8.71 0.49 -9.74
C LEU A 29 9.29 -0.92 -9.83
N GLN A 30 8.98 -1.84 -8.90
CA GLN A 30 9.48 -3.20 -8.99
C GLN A 30 8.95 -3.97 -10.20
N MET A 31 7.82 -3.54 -10.75
CA MET A 31 7.17 -4.18 -11.90
C MET A 31 7.64 -3.61 -13.24
N GLU A 32 8.39 -2.52 -13.21
CA GLU A 32 8.88 -1.85 -14.41
C GLU A 32 10.04 -2.62 -15.05
N SER A 33 10.01 -2.70 -16.39
CA SER A 33 11.06 -3.34 -17.17
C SER A 33 12.34 -2.51 -17.26
N VAL A 34 12.22 -1.20 -17.06
CA VAL A 34 13.32 -0.23 -17.09
C VAL A 34 13.83 0.00 -15.68
N PHE A 35 15.14 -0.02 -15.51
CA PHE A 35 15.75 0.43 -14.26
C PHE A 35 15.72 1.96 -14.20
N VAL A 36 14.91 2.51 -13.31
CA VAL A 36 14.93 3.94 -13.02
C VAL A 36 16.22 4.28 -12.28
N PRO A 37 17.01 5.28 -12.74
CA PRO A 37 18.25 5.69 -12.09
C PRO A 37 18.06 6.01 -10.60
N THR A 38 19.09 5.74 -9.80
CA THR A 38 19.05 5.92 -8.34
C THR A 38 18.72 7.36 -7.94
N GLU A 39 19.33 8.33 -8.63
CA GLU A 39 19.12 9.76 -8.40
C GLU A 39 17.67 10.18 -8.71
N ASP A 40 17.06 9.57 -9.72
CA ASP A 40 15.66 9.84 -10.08
C ASP A 40 14.70 9.25 -9.03
N LYS A 41 14.98 8.05 -8.50
CA LYS A 41 14.22 7.49 -7.38
C LYS A 41 14.31 8.36 -6.13
N ILE A 42 15.51 8.84 -5.79
CA ILE A 42 15.73 9.76 -4.66
C ILE A 42 14.93 11.04 -4.89
N SER A 43 15.00 11.62 -6.08
CA SER A 43 14.26 12.83 -6.44
C SER A 43 12.75 12.62 -6.36
N LEU A 44 12.24 11.48 -6.82
CA LEU A 44 10.83 11.12 -6.74
C LEU A 44 10.36 10.98 -5.28
N VAL A 45 11.10 10.26 -4.43
CA VAL A 45 10.77 10.11 -3.00
C VAL A 45 10.81 11.48 -2.31
N ASN A 46 11.78 12.34 -2.62
CA ASN A 46 11.88 13.68 -2.07
C ASN A 46 10.68 14.54 -2.50
N ALA A 47 10.26 14.48 -3.77
CA ALA A 47 9.07 15.16 -4.25
C ALA A 47 7.80 14.68 -3.53
N LEU A 48 7.64 13.37 -3.36
CA LEU A 48 6.54 12.76 -2.60
C LEU A 48 6.55 13.18 -1.13
N SER A 49 7.72 13.35 -0.53
CA SER A 49 7.86 13.81 0.86
C SER A 49 7.34 15.24 1.08
N GLU A 50 7.25 16.06 0.01
CA GLU A 50 6.67 17.42 0.08
C GLU A 50 5.14 17.44 -0.10
N THR A 51 4.50 16.28 -0.33
CA THR A 51 3.06 16.22 -0.63
C THR A 51 2.17 16.07 0.61
N GLY A 52 2.70 15.76 1.78
CA GLY A 52 1.92 15.53 3.00
C GLY A 52 1.40 14.10 3.16
N LEU A 53 1.92 13.14 2.44
CA LEU A 53 1.69 11.70 2.64
C LEU A 53 2.07 11.27 4.06
N ALA A 54 1.35 10.30 4.61
CA ALA A 54 1.62 9.80 5.96
C ALA A 54 2.76 8.77 6.01
N LYS A 55 2.91 8.00 4.93
CA LYS A 55 3.92 6.95 4.81
C LYS A 55 4.36 6.81 3.34
N ILE A 56 5.62 6.46 3.12
CA ILE A 56 6.17 6.13 1.79
C ILE A 56 6.91 4.79 1.91
N GLU A 57 6.47 3.78 1.15
CA GLU A 57 7.23 2.55 0.99
C GLU A 57 8.31 2.78 -0.07
N VAL A 58 9.49 3.17 0.41
CA VAL A 58 10.59 3.70 -0.42
C VAL A 58 11.17 2.64 -1.35
N THR A 59 11.37 1.43 -0.84
CA THR A 59 12.12 0.38 -1.54
C THR A 59 11.88 -1.01 -0.93
N SER A 60 12.65 -2.00 -1.41
CA SER A 60 12.67 -3.36 -0.87
C SER A 60 14.09 -3.87 -0.67
N PHE A 61 14.33 -4.48 0.48
CA PHE A 61 15.60 -5.17 0.80
C PHE A 61 15.61 -6.64 0.35
N VAL A 62 14.85 -6.96 -0.68
CA VAL A 62 14.94 -8.24 -1.40
C VAL A 62 16.32 -8.37 -2.09
N SER A 63 16.69 -9.57 -2.45
CA SER A 63 17.93 -9.79 -3.22
C SER A 63 17.90 -9.00 -4.54
N PRO A 64 18.95 -8.22 -4.85
CA PRO A 64 19.09 -7.52 -6.14
C PRO A 64 18.98 -8.42 -7.38
N LYS A 65 19.28 -9.73 -7.23
CA LYS A 65 19.09 -10.70 -8.30
C LYS A 65 17.64 -11.07 -8.53
N ALA A 66 16.81 -11.03 -7.49
CA ALA A 66 15.39 -11.34 -7.58
C ALA A 66 14.57 -10.15 -8.09
N ILE A 67 14.88 -8.93 -7.64
CA ILE A 67 14.23 -7.69 -8.08
C ILE A 67 15.31 -6.68 -8.51
N PRO A 68 15.81 -6.77 -9.75
CA PRO A 68 16.86 -5.86 -10.24
C PRO A 68 16.43 -4.39 -10.27
N ALA A 69 15.14 -4.10 -10.41
CA ALA A 69 14.60 -2.75 -10.40
C ALA A 69 14.88 -2.00 -9.08
N LEU A 70 15.04 -2.71 -7.96
CA LEU A 70 15.28 -2.14 -6.61
C LEU A 70 16.66 -2.51 -6.05
N ARG A 71 17.65 -2.78 -6.92
CA ARG A 71 19.01 -3.20 -6.51
C ARG A 71 19.79 -2.16 -5.72
N ASP A 72 19.37 -0.91 -5.76
CA ASP A 72 19.94 0.29 -5.15
C ASP A 72 19.27 0.69 -3.83
N ALA A 73 18.51 -0.21 -3.22
CA ALA A 73 17.67 0.03 -2.05
C ALA A 73 18.37 0.79 -0.90
N GLU A 74 19.61 0.40 -0.56
CA GLU A 74 20.38 1.03 0.52
C GLU A 74 20.73 2.48 0.20
N ILE A 75 21.12 2.76 -1.05
CA ILE A 75 21.51 4.10 -1.47
C ILE A 75 20.28 5.00 -1.43
N VAL A 76 19.18 4.56 -2.07
CA VAL A 76 17.93 5.33 -2.07
C VAL A 76 17.48 5.64 -0.65
N MET A 77 17.37 4.63 0.23
CA MET A 77 16.88 4.82 1.60
C MET A 77 17.78 5.73 2.44
N ARG A 78 19.10 5.77 2.20
CA ARG A 78 20.06 6.62 2.92
C ARG A 78 20.06 8.06 2.43
N GLU A 79 19.89 8.28 1.12
CA GLU A 79 20.13 9.57 0.47
C GLU A 79 18.85 10.42 0.34
N ILE A 80 17.67 9.85 0.61
CA ILE A 80 16.42 10.64 0.62
C ILE A 80 16.42 11.71 1.70
N THR A 81 15.79 12.83 1.41
CA THR A 81 15.56 13.92 2.38
C THR A 81 14.31 13.61 3.20
N ARG A 82 14.50 13.18 4.44
CA ARG A 82 13.38 12.82 5.32
C ARG A 82 12.65 14.05 5.85
N LYS A 83 11.32 13.99 5.89
CA LYS A 83 10.46 15.03 6.45
C LYS A 83 9.83 14.56 7.77
N PRO A 84 9.75 15.41 8.79
CA PRO A 84 9.02 15.08 10.02
C PRO A 84 7.56 14.71 9.75
N GLY A 85 7.08 13.68 10.41
CA GLY A 85 5.69 13.23 10.31
C GLY A 85 5.42 12.24 9.17
N ILE A 86 6.42 11.90 8.36
CA ILE A 86 6.33 10.83 7.35
C ILE A 86 7.09 9.60 7.85
N VAL A 87 6.50 8.42 7.70
CA VAL A 87 7.14 7.14 7.96
C VAL A 87 7.74 6.61 6.66
N TYR A 88 9.05 6.37 6.64
CA TYR A 88 9.76 5.78 5.51
C TYR A 88 9.94 4.29 5.75
N THR A 89 9.08 3.49 5.10
CA THR A 89 9.05 2.04 5.24
C THR A 89 9.74 1.33 4.07
N ALA A 90 10.11 0.09 4.28
CA ALA A 90 10.63 -0.78 3.23
C ALA A 90 10.15 -2.21 3.41
N LEU A 91 9.96 -2.93 2.30
CA LEU A 91 9.70 -4.36 2.30
C LEU A 91 10.96 -5.14 2.69
N VAL A 92 10.84 -6.02 3.67
CA VAL A 92 11.96 -6.81 4.21
C VAL A 92 11.61 -8.30 4.26
N PRO A 93 12.22 -9.15 3.41
CA PRO A 93 11.79 -10.54 3.24
C PRO A 93 12.48 -11.53 4.19
N ASN A 94 13.59 -11.17 4.81
CA ASN A 94 14.41 -12.09 5.62
C ASN A 94 15.38 -11.35 6.55
N VAL A 95 16.07 -12.08 7.43
CA VAL A 95 16.99 -11.51 8.43
C VAL A 95 18.12 -10.70 7.80
N ARG A 96 18.69 -11.16 6.68
CA ARG A 96 19.73 -10.38 5.96
C ARG A 96 19.20 -9.05 5.43
N GLY A 97 17.91 -9.02 5.04
CA GLY A 97 17.22 -7.78 4.66
C GLY A 97 17.04 -6.84 5.84
N VAL A 98 16.79 -7.36 7.06
CA VAL A 98 16.67 -6.53 8.28
C VAL A 98 17.97 -5.79 8.57
N GLU A 99 19.11 -6.48 8.53
CA GLU A 99 20.42 -5.88 8.78
C GLU A 99 20.65 -4.69 7.83
N ARG A 100 20.37 -4.90 6.55
CA ARG A 100 20.46 -3.85 5.51
C ARG A 100 19.50 -2.68 5.76
N ALA A 101 18.25 -2.98 6.19
CA ALA A 101 17.23 -1.99 6.50
C ALA A 101 17.62 -1.15 7.74
N ILE A 102 18.17 -1.77 8.78
CA ILE A 102 18.68 -1.09 9.98
C ILE A 102 19.81 -0.14 9.61
N ASP A 103 20.79 -0.62 8.85
CA ASP A 103 21.95 0.17 8.39
C ASP A 103 21.50 1.35 7.50
N ALA A 104 20.42 1.20 6.76
CA ALA A 104 19.84 2.24 5.93
C ALA A 104 18.88 3.16 6.68
N LYS A 105 18.68 2.97 8.00
CA LYS A 105 17.82 3.77 8.89
C LYS A 105 16.33 3.78 8.46
N THR A 106 15.80 2.61 8.10
CA THR A 106 14.38 2.43 7.81
C THR A 106 13.54 2.67 9.07
N ASP A 107 12.42 3.41 8.98
CA ASP A 107 11.59 3.72 10.15
C ASP A 107 10.63 2.58 10.50
N GLU A 108 10.21 1.80 9.50
CA GLU A 108 9.28 0.68 9.65
C GLU A 108 9.62 -0.44 8.65
N LEU A 109 9.52 -1.68 9.10
CA LEU A 109 9.66 -2.86 8.25
C LEU A 109 8.27 -3.31 7.79
N ASN A 110 8.09 -3.47 6.47
CA ASN A 110 6.91 -4.12 5.91
C ASN A 110 7.25 -5.58 5.59
N LEU A 111 6.59 -6.52 6.29
CA LEU A 111 6.75 -7.96 6.09
C LEU A 111 5.58 -8.47 5.25
N VAL A 112 5.84 -9.37 4.31
CA VAL A 112 4.80 -9.83 3.37
C VAL A 112 4.70 -11.34 3.38
N MET A 113 3.48 -11.85 3.57
CA MET A 113 3.10 -13.23 3.29
C MET A 113 1.65 -13.29 2.77
N SER A 114 1.18 -14.46 2.36
CA SER A 114 -0.16 -14.60 1.78
C SER A 114 -1.15 -15.34 2.69
N ALA A 115 -2.42 -14.92 2.65
CA ALA A 115 -3.52 -15.67 3.24
C ALA A 115 -3.83 -16.96 2.46
N SER A 116 -3.48 -17.03 1.16
CA SER A 116 -3.63 -18.21 0.30
C SER A 116 -2.35 -19.05 0.32
N GLU A 117 -2.49 -20.36 0.47
CA GLU A 117 -1.37 -21.30 0.44
C GLU A 117 -0.73 -21.35 -0.95
N ALA A 118 -1.55 -21.49 -2.01
CA ALA A 118 -1.06 -21.56 -3.38
C ALA A 118 -0.31 -20.27 -3.77
N HIS A 119 -0.85 -19.10 -3.44
CA HIS A 119 -0.17 -17.84 -3.72
C HIS A 119 1.14 -17.71 -2.92
N ASN A 120 1.15 -18.12 -1.66
CA ASN A 120 2.35 -18.09 -0.82
C ASN A 120 3.46 -18.97 -1.39
N GLN A 121 3.12 -20.18 -1.82
CA GLN A 121 4.03 -21.12 -2.49
C GLN A 121 4.64 -20.54 -3.77
N VAL A 122 3.83 -19.93 -4.63
CA VAL A 122 4.29 -19.36 -5.89
C VAL A 122 5.16 -18.12 -5.66
N ASN A 123 4.74 -17.24 -4.73
CA ASN A 123 5.40 -15.96 -4.50
C ASN A 123 6.66 -16.08 -3.63
N LEU A 124 6.59 -16.86 -2.54
CA LEU A 124 7.67 -16.96 -1.56
C LEU A 124 8.40 -18.31 -1.62
N ARG A 125 7.90 -19.29 -2.37
CA ARG A 125 8.40 -20.68 -2.44
C ARG A 125 8.45 -21.38 -1.09
N MET A 126 7.50 -21.05 -0.23
CA MET A 126 7.32 -21.56 1.12
C MET A 126 5.84 -21.80 1.40
N THR A 127 5.54 -22.73 2.29
CA THR A 127 4.21 -22.81 2.90
C THR A 127 3.94 -21.56 3.74
N ARG A 128 2.68 -21.29 4.07
CA ARG A 128 2.34 -20.17 4.97
C ARG A 128 3.00 -20.32 6.35
N ASP A 129 3.05 -21.53 6.91
CA ASP A 129 3.69 -21.77 8.20
C ASP A 129 5.21 -21.61 8.16
N GLU A 130 5.88 -22.04 7.10
CA GLU A 130 7.30 -21.77 6.89
C GLU A 130 7.58 -20.27 6.75
N SER A 131 6.76 -19.54 5.98
CA SER A 131 6.87 -18.09 5.83
C SER A 131 6.66 -17.39 7.16
N PHE A 132 5.64 -17.83 7.93
CA PHE A 132 5.40 -17.30 9.26
C PHE A 132 6.59 -17.50 10.20
N ALA A 133 7.17 -18.69 10.24
CA ALA A 133 8.32 -18.99 11.08
C ALA A 133 9.58 -18.19 10.67
N ALA A 134 9.80 -18.03 9.37
CA ALA A 134 10.93 -17.24 8.85
C ALA A 134 10.76 -15.75 9.16
N LEU A 135 9.58 -15.19 8.93
CA LEU A 135 9.30 -13.77 9.16
C LEU A 135 9.22 -13.42 10.66
N ALA A 136 8.92 -14.37 11.54
CA ALA A 136 9.00 -14.18 12.99
C ALA A 136 10.42 -13.74 13.43
N GLN A 137 11.46 -14.26 12.78
CA GLN A 137 12.85 -13.86 13.06
C GLN A 137 13.11 -12.42 12.61
N VAL A 138 12.54 -12.03 11.45
CA VAL A 138 12.61 -10.66 10.90
C VAL A 138 11.91 -9.67 11.84
N ALA A 139 10.69 -9.98 12.26
CA ALA A 139 9.93 -9.16 13.21
C ALA A 139 10.66 -8.97 14.53
N ARG A 140 11.24 -10.06 15.07
CA ARG A 140 12.03 -10.01 16.31
C ARG A 140 13.26 -9.13 16.18
N ALA A 141 14.00 -9.26 15.07
CA ALA A 141 15.19 -8.46 14.82
C ALA A 141 14.86 -6.97 14.65
N GLY A 142 13.81 -6.62 13.90
CA GLY A 142 13.34 -5.25 13.75
C GLY A 142 12.93 -4.62 15.07
N ARG A 143 12.14 -5.33 15.87
CA ARG A 143 11.73 -4.86 17.19
C ARG A 143 12.90 -4.68 18.16
N ALA A 144 13.87 -5.59 18.14
CA ALA A 144 15.09 -5.47 18.93
C ALA A 144 15.91 -4.23 18.57
N ALA A 145 15.83 -3.78 17.32
CA ALA A 145 16.43 -2.54 16.83
C ALA A 145 15.54 -1.29 17.08
N GLY A 146 14.37 -1.44 17.70
CA GLY A 146 13.43 -0.35 17.94
C GLY A 146 12.64 0.10 16.69
N ILE A 147 12.63 -0.72 15.62
CA ILE A 147 11.94 -0.42 14.36
C ILE A 147 10.54 -1.02 14.40
N GLY A 148 9.54 -0.26 13.94
CA GLY A 148 8.16 -0.70 13.81
C GLY A 148 8.02 -1.86 12.82
N VAL A 149 7.03 -2.73 13.04
CA VAL A 149 6.74 -3.87 12.15
C VAL A 149 5.30 -3.80 11.69
N ASN A 150 5.10 -3.59 10.39
CA ASN A 150 3.84 -3.77 9.68
C ASN A 150 3.85 -5.10 8.92
N VAL A 151 2.69 -5.74 8.79
CA VAL A 151 2.56 -7.00 8.04
C VAL A 151 1.51 -6.84 6.95
N SER A 152 1.95 -6.98 5.70
CA SER A 152 1.06 -7.03 4.53
C SER A 152 0.64 -8.46 4.25
N LEU A 153 -0.65 -8.74 4.44
CA LEU A 153 -1.25 -10.05 4.17
C LEU A 153 -1.85 -10.06 2.77
N SER A 154 -1.11 -10.62 1.82
CA SER A 154 -1.54 -10.75 0.42
C SER A 154 -2.76 -11.66 0.28
N CYS A 155 -3.56 -11.46 -0.77
CA CYS A 155 -4.76 -12.25 -1.08
C CYS A 155 -5.78 -12.31 0.06
N SER A 156 -5.91 -11.23 0.86
CA SER A 156 -6.87 -11.18 1.97
C SER A 156 -8.33 -11.21 1.51
N PHE A 157 -8.61 -10.89 0.25
CA PHE A 157 -9.97 -10.79 -0.31
C PHE A 157 -10.25 -11.82 -1.40
N GLY A 158 -9.28 -12.63 -1.77
CA GLY A 158 -9.41 -13.64 -2.80
C GLY A 158 -8.06 -14.00 -3.42
N CYS A 159 -7.99 -15.19 -4.00
CA CYS A 159 -6.80 -15.73 -4.64
C CYS A 159 -7.15 -16.24 -6.05
N PRO A 160 -6.38 -15.85 -7.10
CA PRO A 160 -6.67 -16.30 -8.46
C PRO A 160 -6.45 -17.80 -8.67
N MET A 161 -5.78 -18.49 -7.73
CA MET A 161 -5.49 -19.92 -7.79
C MET A 161 -6.41 -20.76 -6.88
N GLU A 162 -6.93 -20.17 -5.79
CA GLU A 162 -7.76 -20.88 -4.80
C GLU A 162 -9.20 -20.35 -4.74
N GLY A 163 -9.50 -19.22 -5.39
CA GLY A 163 -10.79 -18.56 -5.32
C GLY A 163 -11.00 -17.78 -4.03
N ASP A 164 -12.11 -18.02 -3.35
CA ASP A 164 -12.48 -17.32 -2.13
C ASP A 164 -11.52 -17.65 -0.98
N VAL A 165 -11.11 -16.61 -0.25
CA VAL A 165 -10.32 -16.75 0.98
C VAL A 165 -11.24 -16.48 2.16
N PRO A 166 -11.43 -17.45 3.07
CA PRO A 166 -12.34 -17.31 4.21
C PRO A 166 -11.91 -16.16 5.14
N GLU A 167 -12.85 -15.26 5.50
CA GLU A 167 -12.62 -14.16 6.44
C GLU A 167 -11.95 -14.62 7.72
N GLN A 168 -12.45 -15.70 8.34
CA GLN A 168 -11.88 -16.23 9.59
C GLN A 168 -10.42 -16.66 9.43
N GLY A 169 -10.04 -17.17 8.26
CA GLY A 169 -8.64 -17.53 7.96
C GLY A 169 -7.73 -16.30 7.94
N VAL A 170 -8.21 -15.20 7.33
CA VAL A 170 -7.49 -13.91 7.33
C VAL A 170 -7.33 -13.38 8.76
N LEU A 171 -8.42 -13.35 9.53
CA LEU A 171 -8.40 -12.87 10.92
C LEU A 171 -7.50 -13.74 11.84
N ASN A 172 -7.42 -15.03 11.59
CA ASN A 172 -6.53 -15.93 12.36
C ASN A 172 -5.05 -15.59 12.09
N TRP A 173 -4.67 -15.25 10.85
CA TRP A 173 -3.31 -14.78 10.56
C TRP A 173 -3.03 -13.44 11.21
N CYS A 174 -3.97 -12.49 11.15
CA CYS A 174 -3.84 -11.20 11.82
C CYS A 174 -3.62 -11.35 13.32
N ASP A 175 -4.37 -12.26 13.97
CA ASP A 175 -4.20 -12.58 15.40
C ASP A 175 -2.77 -13.00 15.73
N ARG A 176 -2.22 -13.91 14.93
CA ARG A 176 -0.85 -14.41 15.10
C ARG A 176 0.19 -13.31 14.89
N PHE A 177 0.03 -12.43 13.88
CA PHE A 177 0.96 -11.31 13.67
C PHE A 177 0.97 -10.34 14.84
N ILE A 178 -0.21 -10.04 15.38
CA ILE A 178 -0.37 -9.09 16.48
C ILE A 178 0.11 -9.73 17.80
N SER A 179 -0.34 -10.93 18.11
CA SER A 179 -0.07 -11.57 19.39
C SER A 179 1.34 -12.17 19.50
N GLU A 180 1.83 -12.85 18.43
CA GLU A 180 3.11 -13.57 18.48
C GLU A 180 4.30 -12.70 18.02
N TRP A 181 4.10 -11.83 17.00
CA TRP A 181 5.18 -10.96 16.50
C TRP A 181 5.16 -9.57 17.14
N GLY A 182 4.03 -9.15 17.75
CA GLY A 182 3.83 -7.80 18.25
C GLY A 182 3.85 -6.77 17.11
N ALA A 183 3.27 -7.12 15.96
CA ALA A 183 3.08 -6.20 14.86
C ALA A 183 2.20 -5.03 15.32
N HIS A 184 2.63 -3.78 15.06
CA HIS A 184 1.82 -2.61 15.41
C HIS A 184 0.82 -2.27 14.31
N GLY A 185 1.05 -2.73 13.08
CA GLY A 185 0.20 -2.54 11.92
C GLY A 185 0.00 -3.81 11.10
N VAL A 186 -1.16 -3.91 10.47
CA VAL A 186 -1.50 -4.94 9.48
C VAL A 186 -2.07 -4.26 8.26
N THR A 187 -1.60 -4.67 7.08
CA THR A 187 -2.15 -4.27 5.79
C THR A 187 -2.91 -5.44 5.17
N LEU A 188 -4.22 -5.31 4.97
CA LEU A 188 -5.02 -6.28 4.23
C LEU A 188 -4.96 -5.95 2.75
N CYS A 189 -4.40 -6.87 1.96
CA CYS A 189 -4.10 -6.63 0.55
C CYS A 189 -5.05 -7.38 -0.39
N ASP A 190 -5.66 -6.63 -1.29
CA ASP A 190 -6.32 -7.12 -2.51
C ASP A 190 -5.31 -7.23 -3.66
N THR A 191 -4.33 -8.11 -3.49
CA THR A 191 -3.15 -8.25 -4.37
C THR A 191 -3.49 -8.47 -5.85
N THR A 192 -4.66 -9.01 -6.14
CA THR A 192 -5.07 -9.39 -7.50
C THR A 192 -6.37 -8.70 -7.96
N GLY A 193 -6.85 -7.73 -7.19
CA GLY A 193 -8.05 -6.96 -7.50
C GLY A 193 -9.30 -7.83 -7.56
N MET A 194 -9.46 -8.76 -6.61
CA MET A 194 -10.63 -9.63 -6.48
C MET A 194 -11.64 -9.12 -5.45
N ALA A 195 -11.25 -8.16 -4.61
CA ALA A 195 -12.10 -7.58 -3.58
C ALA A 195 -13.34 -6.88 -4.17
N TYR A 196 -14.45 -6.97 -3.45
CA TYR A 196 -15.67 -6.24 -3.76
C TYR A 196 -16.22 -5.53 -2.49
N PRO A 197 -16.99 -4.43 -2.64
CA PRO A 197 -17.27 -3.52 -1.53
C PRO A 197 -17.89 -4.15 -0.28
N SER A 198 -18.86 -5.06 -0.42
CA SER A 198 -19.51 -5.68 0.75
C SER A 198 -18.56 -6.62 1.52
N GLN A 199 -17.67 -7.34 0.84
CA GLN A 199 -16.62 -8.16 1.46
C GLN A 199 -15.61 -7.27 2.20
N VAL A 200 -15.15 -6.20 1.56
CA VAL A 200 -14.23 -5.23 2.16
C VAL A 200 -14.83 -4.64 3.44
N HIS A 201 -16.08 -4.20 3.37
CA HIS A 201 -16.78 -3.64 4.53
C HIS A 201 -16.85 -4.65 5.68
N ALA A 202 -17.24 -5.90 5.42
CA ALA A 202 -17.38 -6.94 6.44
C ALA A 202 -16.03 -7.24 7.13
N LEU A 203 -14.99 -7.56 6.36
CA LEU A 203 -13.66 -7.90 6.89
C LEU A 203 -13.04 -6.72 7.64
N THR A 204 -13.17 -5.48 7.11
CA THR A 204 -12.67 -4.28 7.77
C THR A 204 -13.32 -4.07 9.14
N ARG A 205 -14.64 -4.19 9.22
CA ARG A 205 -15.37 -4.10 10.49
C ARG A 205 -14.96 -5.17 11.48
N ALA A 206 -14.83 -6.41 11.02
CA ALA A 206 -14.41 -7.53 11.86
C ALA A 206 -13.01 -7.31 12.44
N PHE A 207 -12.08 -6.81 11.62
CA PHE A 207 -10.73 -6.47 12.08
C PHE A 207 -10.75 -5.37 13.14
N ILE A 208 -11.39 -4.23 12.85
CA ILE A 208 -11.41 -3.07 13.75
C ILE A 208 -12.08 -3.42 15.10
N ALA A 209 -13.16 -4.20 15.06
CA ALA A 209 -13.84 -4.65 16.28
C ALA A 209 -12.94 -5.52 17.16
N ARG A 210 -12.07 -6.34 16.57
CA ARG A 210 -11.19 -7.26 17.28
C ARG A 210 -9.90 -6.60 17.77
N TRP A 211 -9.33 -5.67 16.99
CA TRP A 211 -8.05 -5.00 17.31
C TRP A 211 -8.15 -3.48 17.14
N PRO A 212 -8.90 -2.78 17.99
CA PRO A 212 -9.16 -1.35 17.82
C PRO A 212 -7.93 -0.45 17.98
N HIS A 213 -6.83 -0.98 18.49
CA HIS A 213 -5.58 -0.26 18.73
C HIS A 213 -4.45 -0.64 17.74
N THR A 214 -4.68 -1.61 16.86
CA THR A 214 -3.73 -1.99 15.81
C THR A 214 -3.98 -1.14 14.57
N GLU A 215 -2.92 -0.61 13.96
CA GLU A 215 -3.07 0.11 12.70
C GLU A 215 -3.56 -0.85 11.61
N LEU A 216 -4.70 -0.51 11.00
CA LEU A 216 -5.21 -1.20 9.83
C LEU A 216 -4.98 -0.34 8.59
N THR A 217 -4.22 -0.87 7.64
CA THR A 217 -4.10 -0.31 6.29
C THR A 217 -4.83 -1.20 5.30
N LEU A 218 -5.51 -0.61 4.33
CA LEU A 218 -6.11 -1.32 3.20
C LEU A 218 -5.31 -1.02 1.94
N HIS A 219 -4.97 -2.09 1.21
CA HIS A 219 -4.24 -2.04 -0.04
C HIS A 219 -5.08 -2.68 -1.14
N PHE A 220 -5.51 -1.88 -2.12
CA PHE A 220 -6.39 -2.35 -3.19
C PHE A 220 -5.74 -2.22 -4.56
N HIS A 221 -6.02 -3.23 -5.41
CA HIS A 221 -5.75 -3.15 -6.84
C HIS A 221 -7.03 -2.80 -7.61
N ASN A 222 -6.87 -2.01 -8.68
CA ASN A 222 -7.97 -1.56 -9.52
C ASN A 222 -8.24 -2.48 -10.73
N THR A 223 -7.73 -3.70 -10.70
CA THR A 223 -7.77 -4.70 -11.79
C THR A 223 -9.15 -4.87 -12.42
N ARG A 224 -10.21 -4.79 -11.62
CA ARG A 224 -11.60 -4.92 -12.07
C ARG A 224 -12.41 -3.64 -11.92
N GLY A 225 -11.75 -2.48 -11.77
CA GLY A 225 -12.41 -1.17 -11.68
C GLY A 225 -13.15 -0.94 -10.36
N MET A 226 -12.91 -1.74 -9.32
CA MET A 226 -13.60 -1.62 -8.03
C MET A 226 -12.77 -0.89 -6.95
N GLY A 227 -11.56 -0.42 -7.28
CA GLY A 227 -10.64 0.11 -6.30
C GLY A 227 -11.20 1.26 -5.46
N LEU A 228 -11.72 2.32 -6.08
CA LEU A 228 -12.34 3.44 -5.35
C LEU A 228 -13.58 3.00 -4.56
N ALA A 229 -14.40 2.12 -5.11
CA ALA A 229 -15.58 1.61 -4.41
C ALA A 229 -15.18 0.82 -3.15
N ASN A 230 -14.10 0.05 -3.22
CA ASN A 230 -13.55 -0.68 -2.08
C ASN A 230 -12.99 0.28 -1.02
N VAL A 231 -12.29 1.36 -1.43
CA VAL A 231 -11.84 2.41 -0.50
C VAL A 231 -13.02 3.01 0.26
N LEU A 232 -14.11 3.38 -0.44
CA LEU A 232 -15.29 3.95 0.19
C LEU A 232 -15.99 2.96 1.14
N ALA A 233 -16.07 1.69 0.77
CA ALA A 233 -16.63 0.65 1.63
C ALA A 233 -15.78 0.44 2.90
N ALA A 234 -14.46 0.50 2.79
CA ALA A 234 -13.56 0.42 3.94
C ALA A 234 -13.69 1.64 4.85
N ILE A 235 -13.84 2.84 4.28
CA ILE A 235 -14.09 4.08 5.02
C ILE A 235 -15.41 3.99 5.80
N ASP A 236 -16.45 3.45 5.18
CA ASP A 236 -17.75 3.22 5.83
C ASP A 236 -17.64 2.23 7.00
N ALA A 237 -16.80 1.23 6.85
CA ALA A 237 -16.49 0.25 7.90
C ALA A 237 -15.61 0.81 9.04
N GLY A 238 -15.04 2.02 8.90
CA GLY A 238 -14.23 2.68 9.92
C GLY A 238 -12.74 2.79 9.61
N ALA A 239 -12.25 2.27 8.49
CA ALA A 239 -10.85 2.42 8.11
C ALA A 239 -10.51 3.88 7.78
N ASN A 240 -9.22 4.22 7.99
CA ASN A 240 -8.70 5.56 7.72
C ASN A 240 -7.28 5.57 7.16
N ARG A 241 -6.70 4.41 6.79
CA ARG A 241 -5.36 4.29 6.21
C ARG A 241 -5.42 3.47 4.93
N PHE A 242 -4.82 4.00 3.86
CA PHE A 242 -4.87 3.38 2.54
C PHE A 242 -3.53 3.46 1.83
N ASP A 243 -3.06 2.33 1.32
CA ASP A 243 -2.01 2.28 0.33
C ASP A 243 -2.56 2.68 -1.03
N SER A 244 -1.77 3.40 -1.78
CA SER A 244 -2.03 3.75 -3.17
C SER A 244 -0.72 3.95 -3.91
N SER A 245 -0.77 3.96 -5.23
CA SER A 245 0.42 4.10 -6.05
C SER A 245 0.32 5.30 -6.97
N LEU A 246 1.36 6.09 -6.99
CA LEU A 246 1.49 7.24 -7.88
C LEU A 246 1.28 6.82 -9.34
N GLY A 247 0.43 7.52 -10.06
CA GLY A 247 0.08 7.20 -11.43
C GLY A 247 -0.71 5.89 -11.61
N GLY A 248 -1.03 5.17 -10.52
CA GLY A 248 -1.61 3.84 -10.57
C GLY A 248 -0.59 2.76 -10.99
N LEU A 249 0.71 3.01 -10.75
CA LEU A 249 1.78 2.07 -11.07
C LEU A 249 1.66 0.76 -10.28
N GLY A 250 2.30 -0.26 -10.82
CA GLY A 250 2.28 -1.61 -10.31
C GLY A 250 1.42 -2.52 -11.16
N GLY A 251 1.59 -3.78 -11.00
CA GLY A 251 0.87 -4.79 -11.76
C GLY A 251 0.66 -6.03 -10.91
N CYS A 252 -0.09 -6.95 -11.45
CA CYS A 252 -0.19 -8.28 -10.88
C CYS A 252 0.34 -9.27 -11.90
N PRO A 253 1.46 -9.97 -11.63
CA PRO A 253 1.99 -10.97 -12.55
C PRO A 253 0.97 -12.10 -12.82
N TYR A 254 -0.02 -12.24 -11.95
CA TYR A 254 -1.10 -13.24 -12.05
C TYR A 254 -2.37 -12.71 -12.76
N ALA A 255 -2.37 -11.45 -13.19
CA ALA A 255 -3.45 -10.85 -13.97
C ALA A 255 -2.85 -10.00 -15.10
N PRO A 256 -2.28 -10.61 -16.15
CA PRO A 256 -1.67 -9.89 -17.26
C PRO A 256 -2.65 -8.91 -17.92
N GLY A 257 -2.20 -7.68 -18.14
CA GLY A 257 -3.03 -6.60 -18.71
C GLY A 257 -3.94 -5.89 -17.70
N ALA A 258 -3.89 -6.26 -16.43
CA ALA A 258 -4.62 -5.56 -15.39
C ALA A 258 -3.92 -4.25 -15.00
N THR A 259 -4.70 -3.21 -14.72
CA THR A 259 -4.23 -2.01 -14.03
C THR A 259 -3.70 -2.41 -12.64
N GLY A 260 -2.64 -1.73 -12.18
CA GLY A 260 -2.01 -2.02 -10.90
C GLY A 260 -2.83 -1.55 -9.70
N ASN A 261 -2.11 -0.97 -8.75
CA ASN A 261 -2.68 -0.37 -7.54
C ASN A 261 -3.75 0.67 -7.84
N VAL A 262 -4.61 0.97 -6.87
CA VAL A 262 -5.41 2.20 -6.90
C VAL A 262 -4.48 3.41 -6.99
N CYS A 263 -4.89 4.39 -7.78
CA CYS A 263 -4.07 5.55 -8.10
C CYS A 263 -4.14 6.58 -6.96
N SER A 264 -2.97 7.04 -6.47
CA SER A 264 -2.88 7.96 -5.33
C SER A 264 -3.61 9.28 -5.61
N GLU A 265 -3.35 9.93 -6.74
CA GLU A 265 -3.96 11.20 -7.08
C GLU A 265 -5.47 11.10 -7.34
N GLU A 266 -5.95 9.94 -7.83
CA GLU A 266 -7.39 9.70 -8.01
C GLU A 266 -8.12 9.56 -6.68
N ILE A 267 -7.57 8.76 -5.75
CA ILE A 267 -8.15 8.58 -4.43
C ILE A 267 -8.13 9.90 -3.66
N VAL A 268 -6.99 10.61 -3.64
CA VAL A 268 -6.88 11.91 -2.96
C VAL A 268 -7.87 12.92 -3.54
N HIS A 269 -7.97 13.01 -4.87
CA HIS A 269 -8.93 13.91 -5.54
C HIS A 269 -10.37 13.59 -5.14
N ALA A 270 -10.77 12.32 -5.20
CA ALA A 270 -12.12 11.90 -4.84
C ALA A 270 -12.44 12.21 -3.37
N LEU A 271 -11.54 11.84 -2.45
CA LEU A 271 -11.76 12.03 -1.02
C LEU A 271 -11.81 13.51 -0.62
N GLN A 272 -10.95 14.36 -1.20
CA GLN A 272 -10.99 15.82 -0.96
C GLN A 272 -12.29 16.44 -1.46
N LEU A 273 -12.82 16.04 -2.63
CA LEU A 273 -14.13 16.47 -3.13
C LEU A 273 -15.28 16.03 -2.23
N MET A 274 -15.14 14.91 -1.55
CA MET A 274 -16.11 14.41 -0.56
C MET A 274 -15.96 15.04 0.83
N GLY A 275 -15.00 15.97 1.01
CA GLY A 275 -14.79 16.70 2.25
C GLY A 275 -13.96 15.95 3.30
N PHE A 276 -13.20 14.91 2.93
CA PHE A 276 -12.20 14.30 3.81
C PHE A 276 -10.93 15.15 3.88
N ASP A 277 -10.29 15.14 5.04
CA ASP A 277 -8.93 15.67 5.21
C ASP A 277 -7.93 14.56 4.90
N THR A 278 -7.28 14.62 3.75
CA THR A 278 -6.19 13.69 3.40
C THR A 278 -4.82 14.22 3.86
N GLY A 279 -4.71 15.51 4.14
CA GLY A 279 -3.45 16.21 4.41
C GLY A 279 -2.52 16.31 3.19
N VAL A 280 -2.96 15.81 2.04
CA VAL A 280 -2.12 15.73 0.84
C VAL A 280 -2.31 16.95 -0.04
N ASP A 281 -1.20 17.57 -0.45
CA ASP A 281 -1.17 18.60 -1.50
C ASP A 281 -1.33 17.90 -2.86
N LEU A 282 -2.57 17.85 -3.33
CA LEU A 282 -2.93 17.18 -4.59
C LEU A 282 -2.20 17.77 -5.82
N PRO A 283 -2.06 19.09 -5.98
CA PRO A 283 -1.24 19.66 -7.06
C PRO A 283 0.19 19.14 -7.10
N ARG A 284 0.88 19.06 -5.96
CA ARG A 284 2.24 18.49 -5.87
C ARG A 284 2.26 17.00 -6.20
N LEU A 285 1.27 16.25 -5.72
CA LEU A 285 1.15 14.83 -6.02
C LEU A 285 0.97 14.58 -7.52
N ILE A 286 0.11 15.36 -8.19
CA ILE A 286 -0.09 15.31 -9.64
C ILE A 286 1.21 15.67 -10.39
N ALA A 287 1.92 16.71 -9.94
CA ALA A 287 3.20 17.08 -10.56
C ALA A 287 4.23 15.95 -10.47
N ALA A 288 4.30 15.23 -9.33
CA ALA A 288 5.15 14.05 -9.19
C ALA A 288 4.71 12.92 -10.16
N ALA A 289 3.40 12.67 -10.28
CA ALA A 289 2.88 11.65 -11.19
C ALA A 289 3.16 11.95 -12.67
N GLN A 290 3.15 13.23 -13.06
CA GLN A 290 3.47 13.67 -14.43
C GLN A 290 4.92 13.41 -14.85
N CYS A 291 5.83 13.23 -13.89
CA CYS A 291 7.22 12.86 -14.19
C CYS A 291 7.39 11.38 -14.56
N LEU A 292 6.45 10.52 -14.14
CA LEU A 292 6.58 9.04 -14.27
C LEU A 292 6.80 8.57 -15.71
N PRO A 293 6.05 9.04 -16.73
CA PRO A 293 6.26 8.57 -18.10
C PRO A 293 7.69 8.76 -18.60
N GLY A 294 8.35 9.85 -18.20
CA GLY A 294 9.75 10.11 -18.53
C GLY A 294 10.73 9.16 -17.83
N LEU A 295 10.37 8.66 -16.66
CA LEU A 295 11.20 7.74 -15.86
C LEU A 295 11.06 6.29 -16.28
N ILE A 296 9.82 5.86 -16.63
CA ILE A 296 9.49 4.45 -16.90
C ILE A 296 9.36 4.14 -18.40
N GLY A 297 9.32 5.18 -19.26
CA GLY A 297 9.27 5.03 -20.72
C GLY A 297 7.90 4.67 -21.30
N HIS A 298 6.81 4.77 -20.52
CA HIS A 298 5.44 4.56 -20.98
C HIS A 298 4.44 5.40 -20.18
N ASP A 299 3.21 5.54 -20.69
CA ASP A 299 2.13 6.26 -20.02
C ASP A 299 1.66 5.56 -18.76
N VAL A 300 1.16 6.36 -17.80
CA VAL A 300 0.56 5.87 -16.56
C VAL A 300 -0.95 5.69 -16.69
N PRO A 301 -1.56 4.75 -15.93
CA PRO A 301 -3.01 4.53 -15.94
C PRO A 301 -3.84 5.74 -15.50
N SER A 302 -3.30 6.59 -14.64
CA SER A 302 -4.00 7.70 -13.98
C SER A 302 -4.90 8.54 -14.90
N GLN A 303 -6.17 8.64 -14.54
CA GLN A 303 -7.12 9.52 -15.25
C GLN A 303 -6.89 10.99 -14.89
N ILE A 304 -6.49 11.27 -13.65
CA ILE A 304 -6.24 12.64 -13.18
C ILE A 304 -5.02 13.26 -13.86
N VAL A 305 -3.98 12.48 -14.12
CA VAL A 305 -2.81 12.96 -14.89
C VAL A 305 -3.23 13.35 -16.32
N LYS A 306 -4.18 12.61 -16.92
CA LYS A 306 -4.64 12.85 -18.30
C LYS A 306 -5.68 13.98 -18.40
N ALA A 307 -6.67 13.97 -17.52
CA ALA A 307 -7.85 14.84 -17.60
C ALA A 307 -7.74 16.12 -16.74
N GLY A 308 -6.80 16.16 -15.79
CA GLY A 308 -6.74 17.21 -14.77
C GLY A 308 -7.76 17.03 -13.65
N ARG A 309 -7.77 17.98 -12.71
CA ARG A 309 -8.74 18.01 -11.60
C ARG A 309 -10.09 18.54 -12.09
N ARG A 310 -11.14 18.22 -11.36
CA ARG A 310 -12.52 18.66 -11.66
C ARG A 310 -12.64 20.17 -11.97
N LEU A 311 -11.86 21.02 -11.33
CA LEU A 311 -11.94 22.47 -11.46
C LEU A 311 -10.80 23.06 -12.33
N ASP A 312 -10.01 22.24 -13.00
CA ASP A 312 -9.07 22.71 -14.01
C ASP A 312 -9.85 23.02 -15.29
N LEU A 313 -10.30 24.28 -15.40
CA LEU A 313 -11.17 24.73 -16.47
C LEU A 313 -10.40 24.92 -17.77
N HIS A 314 -10.93 24.41 -18.87
CA HIS A 314 -10.38 24.63 -20.21
C HIS A 314 -10.97 25.93 -20.82
N THR A 315 -10.14 26.64 -21.59
CA THR A 315 -10.61 27.76 -22.40
C THR A 315 -11.56 27.26 -23.48
N ARG A 316 -12.61 28.02 -23.75
CA ARG A 316 -13.49 27.71 -24.88
C ARG A 316 -12.70 27.73 -26.17
N PRO A 317 -12.92 26.75 -27.08
CA PRO A 317 -12.27 26.76 -28.39
C PRO A 317 -12.67 27.96 -29.21
#